data_c16dd93631353acd07972974a55a8dea
#
_entry.id   c16dd93631353acd07972974a55a8dea
#
_cell.length_a   1.000
_cell.length_b   1.000
_cell.length_c   1.000
_cell.angle_alpha   90.00
_cell.angle_beta   90.00
_cell.angle_gamma   90.00
#
_symmetry.space_group_name_H-M   'P 1'
#
loop_
_entity.id
_entity.type
_entity.pdbx_description
1 polymer ?
#
loop_
_entity_poly.entity_id
_entity_poly.type
_entity_poly.pdbx_seq_one_letter_code
_entity_poly.pdbx_strand_id
1 'polypeptide(L)'
;MYARLAFRHLALRPARTLLLLGGYGVGVAVMIVLLSIGEALLAQARDEKLVGGGDVTVLPEGIDVEVMKTGGLGGMYFSIDHARFIQLQLLASPRLAADVQAVAPQIDGTLLYLRTAGGSERTVRAAGEIPSATRAVGALPALAAGAWDDDAGDARWARPTPAQLRDDIDHFHLPPDELTAAERASWAEWHYFNVLSADRKRWAFITLLAGGDIPNGRWGGETLVTLREEGKSERRFVAYAPSSAVSLSTTRVDLAVGESRVTLLPDGRYDVHAIARAANGSGDMVTVNVVVSPAPRAYFPGAALGGAIVSGYAVPALRADASGEICASGACERFDAAQAYHDHNWGVWQGVTWEWGAARAGDYTFLYGRVDTPESDRGSLILYLVDSLGFRSLFRPSRIAYEDARTISVNGRSIRVPATARMIDVRGDDTLRVELQVDDAIGTDMRRGNERGGRGAAMAHPYFIQMKGSARLTGRIGGHPISGAGAGFFETYR
;
A
#
# COMPACT_ATOMS: atom_id res chain seq x y z
N MET A 1 -26.21 -72.78 0.50
CA MET A 1 -27.62 -72.85 0.85
C MET A 1 -28.32 -71.50 0.72
N TYR A 2 -27.81 -70.46 1.27
CA TYR A 2 -28.48 -69.13 1.25
C TYR A 2 -28.60 -68.49 -0.15
N ALA A 3 -27.61 -68.62 -1.04
CA ALA A 3 -27.69 -68.09 -2.40
C ALA A 3 -28.82 -68.73 -3.21
N ARG A 4 -29.05 -70.06 -3.12
CA ARG A 4 -30.13 -70.75 -3.81
C ARG A 4 -31.53 -70.35 -3.26
N LEU A 5 -31.65 -70.04 -2.00
CA LEU A 5 -32.87 -69.53 -1.41
C LEU A 5 -33.18 -68.09 -1.86
N ALA A 6 -32.18 -67.25 -1.92
CA ALA A 6 -32.29 -65.88 -2.42
C ALA A 6 -32.73 -65.85 -3.92
N PHE A 7 -32.10 -66.65 -4.76
CA PHE A 7 -32.50 -66.77 -6.19
C PHE A 7 -33.94 -67.30 -6.34
N ARG A 8 -34.37 -68.26 -5.53
CA ARG A 8 -35.71 -68.78 -5.57
C ARG A 8 -36.74 -67.75 -5.11
N HIS A 9 -36.46 -66.93 -4.14
CA HIS A 9 -37.29 -65.80 -3.71
C HIS A 9 -37.43 -64.71 -4.76
N LEU A 10 -36.35 -64.40 -5.50
CA LEU A 10 -36.36 -63.44 -6.60
C LEU A 10 -37.23 -63.92 -7.77
N ALA A 11 -37.21 -65.27 -8.08
CA ALA A 11 -38.00 -65.85 -9.13
C ALA A 11 -39.51 -65.99 -8.81
N LEU A 12 -39.90 -66.06 -7.51
CA LEU A 12 -41.28 -66.17 -7.08
C LEU A 12 -42.10 -64.88 -7.18
N ARG A 13 -41.42 -63.71 -7.28
CA ARG A 13 -42.10 -62.39 -7.37
C ARG A 13 -41.44 -61.54 -8.44
N PRO A 14 -41.57 -61.91 -9.76
CA PRO A 14 -40.78 -61.31 -10.84
C PRO A 14 -41.01 -59.79 -10.98
N ALA A 15 -42.24 -59.30 -10.83
CA ALA A 15 -42.57 -57.89 -10.94
C ALA A 15 -41.89 -57.06 -9.84
N ARG A 16 -41.86 -57.56 -8.60
CA ARG A 16 -41.16 -56.87 -7.50
C ARG A 16 -39.64 -56.90 -7.67
N THR A 17 -39.12 -58.00 -8.19
CA THR A 17 -37.69 -58.16 -8.47
C THR A 17 -37.23 -57.23 -9.58
N LEU A 18 -38.03 -57.12 -10.65
CA LEU A 18 -37.74 -56.16 -11.75
C LEU A 18 -37.80 -54.72 -11.29
N LEU A 19 -38.80 -54.35 -10.44
CA LEU A 19 -38.87 -52.99 -9.86
C LEU A 19 -37.69 -52.68 -8.96
N LEU A 20 -37.26 -53.60 -8.11
CA LEU A 20 -36.08 -53.41 -7.26
C LEU A 20 -34.78 -53.35 -8.03
N LEU A 21 -34.59 -54.24 -9.02
CA LEU A 21 -33.43 -54.22 -9.91
C LEU A 21 -33.38 -52.97 -10.77
N GLY A 22 -34.55 -52.54 -11.30
CA GLY A 22 -34.67 -51.30 -12.06
C GLY A 22 -34.35 -50.06 -11.21
N GLY A 23 -34.96 -49.97 -10.02
CA GLY A 23 -34.70 -48.88 -9.11
C GLY A 23 -33.23 -48.79 -8.63
N TYR A 24 -32.67 -49.97 -8.29
CA TYR A 24 -31.25 -50.04 -7.91
C TYR A 24 -30.34 -49.73 -9.10
N GLY A 25 -30.65 -50.24 -10.29
CA GLY A 25 -29.92 -49.97 -11.53
C GLY A 25 -29.94 -48.49 -11.89
N VAL A 26 -31.09 -47.83 -11.79
CA VAL A 26 -31.20 -46.40 -12.03
C VAL A 26 -30.40 -45.62 -10.97
N GLY A 27 -30.50 -45.99 -9.68
CA GLY A 27 -29.72 -45.35 -8.61
C GLY A 27 -28.21 -45.44 -8.85
N VAL A 28 -27.73 -46.64 -9.23
CA VAL A 28 -26.32 -46.84 -9.55
C VAL A 28 -25.91 -46.06 -10.81
N ALA A 29 -26.74 -46.05 -11.84
CA ALA A 29 -26.47 -45.32 -13.08
C ALA A 29 -26.39 -43.78 -12.79
N VAL A 30 -27.33 -43.24 -12.02
CA VAL A 30 -27.28 -41.81 -11.61
C VAL A 30 -26.01 -41.51 -10.82
N MET A 31 -25.64 -42.39 -9.88
CA MET A 31 -24.42 -42.22 -9.10
C MET A 31 -23.14 -42.26 -9.98
N ILE A 32 -23.09 -43.17 -10.94
CA ILE A 32 -21.96 -43.25 -11.91
C ILE A 32 -21.88 -41.95 -12.72
N VAL A 33 -23.03 -41.49 -13.25
CA VAL A 33 -23.09 -40.26 -14.03
C VAL A 33 -22.63 -39.05 -13.19
N LEU A 34 -23.10 -38.93 -11.95
CA LEU A 34 -22.70 -37.84 -11.05
C LEU A 34 -21.21 -37.91 -10.69
N LEU A 35 -20.68 -39.10 -10.44
CA LEU A 35 -19.23 -39.27 -10.19
C LEU A 35 -18.40 -38.97 -11.45
N SER A 36 -18.86 -39.40 -12.62
CA SER A 36 -18.17 -39.11 -13.90
C SER A 36 -18.21 -37.62 -14.25
N ILE A 37 -19.33 -36.94 -13.96
CA ILE A 37 -19.43 -35.50 -14.10
C ILE A 37 -18.49 -34.82 -13.10
N GLY A 38 -18.46 -35.29 -11.85
CA GLY A 38 -17.55 -34.78 -10.82
C GLY A 38 -16.08 -34.95 -11.20
N GLU A 39 -15.70 -36.15 -11.71
CA GLU A 39 -14.34 -36.39 -12.21
C GLU A 39 -14.01 -35.55 -13.45
N ALA A 40 -14.95 -35.42 -14.38
CA ALA A 40 -14.77 -34.59 -15.58
C ALA A 40 -14.62 -33.10 -15.19
N LEU A 41 -15.41 -32.62 -14.25
CA LEU A 41 -15.28 -31.26 -13.71
C LEU A 41 -13.94 -31.05 -12.96
N LEU A 42 -13.49 -32.06 -12.22
CA LEU A 42 -12.19 -32.03 -11.54
C LEU A 42 -11.03 -32.12 -12.55
N ALA A 43 -11.15 -32.92 -13.59
CA ALA A 43 -10.17 -32.98 -14.67
C ALA A 43 -10.16 -31.67 -15.46
N GLN A 44 -11.32 -31.14 -15.82
CA GLN A 44 -11.47 -29.86 -16.47
C GLN A 44 -10.92 -28.72 -15.59
N ALA A 45 -11.15 -28.78 -14.28
CA ALA A 45 -10.59 -27.83 -13.32
C ALA A 45 -9.06 -27.98 -13.14
N ARG A 46 -8.49 -29.13 -13.51
CA ARG A 46 -7.04 -29.37 -13.50
C ARG A 46 -6.39 -29.03 -14.84
N ASP A 47 -7.07 -29.24 -15.93
CA ASP A 47 -6.56 -29.07 -17.29
C ASP A 47 -6.93 -27.71 -17.89
N GLU A 48 -8.11 -27.17 -17.57
CA GLU A 48 -8.42 -25.79 -17.86
C GLU A 48 -7.80 -24.89 -16.78
N LYS A 49 -6.92 -24.02 -17.20
CA LYS A 49 -6.38 -22.91 -16.43
C LYS A 49 -7.55 -22.12 -15.84
N LEU A 50 -7.83 -22.38 -14.59
CA LEU A 50 -9.11 -22.13 -13.89
C LEU A 50 -9.58 -20.69 -13.92
N VAL A 51 -8.67 -19.73 -14.12
CA VAL A 51 -8.99 -18.30 -14.22
C VAL A 51 -7.97 -17.68 -15.18
N GLY A 52 -8.45 -17.21 -16.32
CA GLY A 52 -7.67 -16.36 -17.21
C GLY A 52 -6.46 -16.97 -17.92
N GLY A 53 -6.27 -18.30 -17.91
CA GLY A 53 -5.07 -18.95 -18.46
C GLY A 53 -3.87 -18.88 -17.50
N GLY A 54 -2.68 -19.32 -17.97
CA GLY A 54 -1.46 -19.32 -17.17
C GLY A 54 -1.30 -20.53 -16.25
N ASP A 55 -0.09 -20.76 -15.76
CA ASP A 55 0.24 -21.89 -14.88
C ASP A 55 0.00 -21.57 -13.41
N VAL A 56 -0.04 -20.27 -13.05
CA VAL A 56 -0.23 -19.76 -11.70
C VAL A 56 -1.23 -18.60 -11.73
N THR A 57 -2.19 -18.62 -10.83
CA THR A 57 -3.14 -17.53 -10.61
C THR A 57 -2.87 -16.90 -9.25
N VAL A 58 -2.73 -15.58 -9.21
CA VAL A 58 -2.54 -14.79 -7.99
C VAL A 58 -3.86 -14.16 -7.59
N LEU A 59 -4.32 -14.47 -6.38
CA LEU A 59 -5.59 -14.03 -5.82
C LEU A 59 -5.37 -13.29 -4.50
N PRO A 60 -6.30 -12.42 -4.07
CA PRO A 60 -6.27 -11.84 -2.74
C PRO A 60 -6.30 -12.91 -1.64
N GLU A 61 -5.69 -12.61 -0.51
CA GLU A 61 -5.69 -13.49 0.66
C GLU A 61 -7.11 -13.69 1.21
N GLY A 62 -7.43 -14.90 1.63
CA GLY A 62 -8.74 -15.24 2.22
C GLY A 62 -9.82 -15.62 1.22
N ILE A 63 -9.50 -15.76 -0.06
CA ILE A 63 -10.44 -16.26 -1.06
C ILE A 63 -10.59 -17.77 -0.92
N ASP A 64 -11.85 -18.19 -0.79
CA ASP A 64 -12.22 -19.59 -0.95
C ASP A 64 -12.33 -19.92 -2.43
N VAL A 65 -11.42 -20.78 -2.91
CA VAL A 65 -11.40 -21.26 -4.30
C VAL A 65 -12.72 -21.95 -4.70
N GLU A 66 -13.42 -22.56 -3.76
CA GLU A 66 -14.72 -23.18 -4.00
C GLU A 66 -15.82 -22.13 -4.29
N VAL A 67 -15.75 -20.97 -3.62
CA VAL A 67 -16.67 -19.85 -3.91
C VAL A 67 -16.42 -19.28 -5.32
N MET A 68 -15.15 -19.23 -5.77
CA MET A 68 -14.84 -18.84 -7.15
C MET A 68 -15.43 -19.78 -8.20
N LYS A 69 -15.33 -21.09 -7.97
CA LYS A 69 -15.88 -22.13 -8.88
C LYS A 69 -17.38 -22.02 -9.04
N THR A 70 -18.08 -21.52 -8.04
CA THR A 70 -19.54 -21.36 -8.06
C THR A 70 -20.01 -20.01 -8.61
N GLY A 71 -19.09 -19.17 -9.09
CA GLY A 71 -19.40 -17.86 -9.66
C GLY A 71 -19.76 -16.79 -8.62
N GLY A 72 -19.47 -17.04 -7.35
CA GLY A 72 -19.60 -16.05 -6.26
C GLY A 72 -18.46 -15.04 -6.31
N LEU A 73 -18.70 -13.84 -6.80
CA LEU A 73 -17.68 -12.83 -7.11
C LEU A 73 -17.64 -11.64 -6.12
N GLY A 74 -18.35 -11.69 -5.02
CA GLY A 74 -18.37 -10.60 -4.05
C GLY A 74 -17.06 -10.48 -3.26
N GLY A 75 -16.34 -9.37 -3.42
CA GLY A 75 -15.23 -9.00 -2.53
C GLY A 75 -13.86 -9.61 -2.84
N MET A 76 -13.61 -10.09 -4.04
CA MET A 76 -12.43 -10.86 -4.41
C MET A 76 -11.41 -10.07 -5.25
N TYR A 77 -11.23 -8.79 -4.97
CA TYR A 77 -10.32 -7.96 -5.75
C TYR A 77 -9.22 -7.38 -4.86
N PHE A 78 -8.03 -7.28 -5.38
CA PHE A 78 -7.03 -6.34 -4.91
C PHE A 78 -6.98 -5.13 -5.85
N SER A 79 -6.45 -4.02 -5.38
CA SER A 79 -6.43 -2.78 -6.16
C SER A 79 -5.66 -2.94 -7.48
N ILE A 80 -5.98 -2.12 -8.46
CA ILE A 80 -5.27 -2.03 -9.74
C ILE A 80 -3.78 -1.75 -9.50
N ASP A 81 -3.44 -0.92 -8.54
CA ASP A 81 -2.07 -0.58 -8.19
C ASP A 81 -1.29 -1.78 -7.64
N HIS A 82 -1.92 -2.63 -6.83
CA HIS A 82 -1.34 -3.88 -6.38
C HIS A 82 -1.15 -4.88 -7.52
N ALA A 83 -2.13 -5.00 -8.44
CA ALA A 83 -1.99 -5.85 -9.63
C ALA A 83 -0.81 -5.41 -10.48
N ARG A 84 -0.68 -4.12 -10.71
CA ARG A 84 0.43 -3.52 -11.45
C ARG A 84 1.77 -3.72 -10.75
N PHE A 85 1.81 -3.53 -9.43
CA PHE A 85 2.99 -3.79 -8.63
C PHE A 85 3.47 -5.24 -8.79
N ILE A 86 2.56 -6.21 -8.64
CA ILE A 86 2.87 -7.64 -8.81
C ILE A 86 3.41 -7.90 -10.21
N GLN A 87 2.74 -7.40 -11.26
CA GLN A 87 3.19 -7.56 -12.65
C GLN A 87 4.61 -6.99 -12.86
N LEU A 88 4.86 -5.77 -12.41
CA LEU A 88 6.17 -5.13 -12.57
C LEU A 88 7.26 -5.84 -11.77
N GLN A 89 6.96 -6.36 -10.58
CA GLN A 89 7.91 -7.15 -9.79
C GLN A 89 8.21 -8.50 -10.45
N LEU A 90 7.23 -9.15 -11.04
CA LEU A 90 7.42 -10.45 -11.71
C LEU A 90 8.18 -10.32 -13.02
N LEU A 91 7.83 -9.36 -13.87
CA LEU A 91 8.44 -9.20 -15.21
C LEU A 91 9.76 -8.42 -15.22
N ALA A 92 9.89 -7.42 -14.34
CA ALA A 92 11.05 -6.53 -14.33
C ALA A 92 12.09 -6.86 -13.25
N SER A 93 11.77 -7.74 -12.30
CA SER A 93 12.74 -8.18 -11.30
C SER A 93 13.72 -9.18 -11.90
N PRO A 94 15.04 -8.91 -11.90
CA PRO A 94 16.02 -9.87 -12.38
C PRO A 94 15.99 -11.22 -11.65
N ARG A 95 15.37 -11.28 -10.48
CA ARG A 95 15.20 -12.52 -9.68
C ARG A 95 14.16 -13.45 -10.28
N LEU A 96 13.10 -12.94 -10.86
CA LEU A 96 11.91 -13.68 -11.28
C LEU A 96 11.72 -13.71 -12.80
N ALA A 97 12.31 -12.74 -13.52
CA ALA A 97 12.12 -12.61 -14.97
C ALA A 97 12.62 -13.79 -15.80
N ALA A 98 13.52 -14.63 -15.25
CA ALA A 98 13.98 -15.86 -15.92
C ALA A 98 12.92 -16.99 -15.83
N ASP A 99 12.08 -16.99 -14.79
CA ASP A 99 11.10 -18.03 -14.51
C ASP A 99 9.69 -17.65 -14.95
N VAL A 100 9.42 -16.36 -15.17
CA VAL A 100 8.11 -15.82 -15.52
C VAL A 100 8.12 -15.31 -16.96
N GLN A 101 7.41 -16.00 -17.85
CA GLN A 101 7.32 -15.66 -19.26
C GLN A 101 6.31 -14.55 -19.53
N ALA A 102 5.15 -14.59 -18.89
CA ALA A 102 4.07 -13.64 -19.07
C ALA A 102 3.27 -13.45 -17.77
N VAL A 103 2.68 -12.28 -17.60
CA VAL A 103 1.76 -11.96 -16.51
C VAL A 103 0.57 -11.21 -17.11
N ALA A 104 -0.64 -11.69 -16.89
CA ALA A 104 -1.88 -11.07 -17.34
C ALA A 104 -2.72 -10.61 -16.16
N PRO A 105 -2.77 -9.30 -15.87
CA PRO A 105 -3.74 -8.75 -14.93
C PRO A 105 -5.13 -8.80 -15.55
N GLN A 106 -6.14 -9.18 -14.76
CA GLN A 106 -7.51 -9.31 -15.20
C GLN A 106 -8.50 -8.85 -14.13
N ILE A 107 -9.56 -8.18 -14.55
CA ILE A 107 -10.78 -7.95 -13.77
C ILE A 107 -11.89 -8.68 -14.46
N ASP A 108 -12.48 -9.68 -13.83
CA ASP A 108 -13.57 -10.45 -14.40
C ASP A 108 -14.87 -10.31 -13.62
N GLY A 109 -15.98 -10.33 -14.35
CA GLY A 109 -17.32 -10.50 -13.79
C GLY A 109 -17.94 -9.31 -13.07
N THR A 110 -17.41 -8.11 -13.22
CA THR A 110 -18.00 -6.89 -12.65
C THR A 110 -19.34 -6.58 -13.34
N LEU A 111 -20.43 -6.44 -12.56
CA LEU A 111 -21.71 -6.01 -13.05
C LEU A 111 -21.74 -4.50 -13.20
N LEU A 112 -22.02 -4.02 -14.41
CA LEU A 112 -22.21 -2.61 -14.73
C LEU A 112 -23.64 -2.37 -15.20
N TYR A 113 -24.17 -1.20 -14.88
CA TYR A 113 -25.45 -0.73 -15.40
C TYR A 113 -25.19 0.29 -16.52
N LEU A 114 -25.39 -0.14 -17.74
CA LEU A 114 -25.29 0.73 -18.91
C LEU A 114 -26.61 1.48 -19.12
N ARG A 115 -26.56 2.81 -19.08
CA ARG A 115 -27.69 3.67 -19.45
C ARG A 115 -27.52 4.15 -20.87
N THR A 116 -28.45 3.78 -21.73
CA THR A 116 -28.45 4.24 -23.13
C THR A 116 -28.89 5.72 -23.24
N ALA A 117 -28.57 6.36 -24.35
CA ALA A 117 -29.01 7.71 -24.62
C ALA A 117 -30.55 7.85 -24.60
N GLY A 118 -31.30 6.77 -24.87
CA GLY A 118 -32.75 6.71 -24.75
C GLY A 118 -33.28 6.46 -23.34
N GLY A 119 -32.41 6.46 -22.31
CA GLY A 119 -32.77 6.31 -20.90
C GLY A 119 -33.04 4.85 -20.44
N SER A 120 -32.90 3.84 -21.31
CA SER A 120 -33.03 2.46 -20.88
C SER A 120 -31.77 1.99 -20.16
N GLU A 121 -31.94 1.24 -19.07
CA GLU A 121 -30.85 0.65 -18.31
C GLU A 121 -30.73 -0.85 -18.62
N ARG A 122 -29.50 -1.32 -18.77
CA ARG A 122 -29.18 -2.73 -18.96
C ARG A 122 -28.03 -3.12 -18.06
N THR A 123 -28.20 -4.22 -17.36
CA THR A 123 -27.11 -4.84 -16.64
C THR A 123 -26.24 -5.61 -17.63
N VAL A 124 -24.95 -5.33 -17.61
CA VAL A 124 -23.94 -6.06 -18.39
C VAL A 124 -22.84 -6.57 -17.49
N ARG A 125 -22.28 -7.70 -17.87
CA ARG A 125 -21.08 -8.21 -17.22
C ARG A 125 -19.88 -7.60 -17.94
N ALA A 126 -18.96 -6.98 -17.20
CA ALA A 126 -17.77 -6.37 -17.77
C ALA A 126 -16.52 -7.09 -17.27
N ALA A 127 -15.55 -7.25 -18.15
CA ALA A 127 -14.19 -7.69 -17.84
C ALA A 127 -13.22 -6.57 -18.26
N GLY A 128 -12.10 -6.48 -17.54
CA GLY A 128 -10.97 -5.61 -17.89
C GLY A 128 -9.72 -6.46 -18.04
N GLU A 129 -9.03 -6.34 -19.16
CA GLU A 129 -7.84 -7.13 -19.46
C GLU A 129 -6.93 -6.37 -20.43
N ILE A 130 -5.64 -6.74 -20.43
CA ILE A 130 -4.68 -6.28 -21.43
C ILE A 130 -4.58 -7.36 -22.50
N PRO A 131 -5.07 -7.12 -23.72
CA PRO A 131 -5.22 -8.15 -24.76
C PRO A 131 -3.95 -8.94 -25.07
N SER A 132 -2.81 -8.27 -25.21
CA SER A 132 -1.53 -8.93 -25.47
C SER A 132 -1.08 -9.84 -24.32
N ALA A 133 -1.28 -9.39 -23.08
CA ALA A 133 -0.91 -10.12 -21.89
C ALA A 133 -1.82 -11.35 -21.70
N THR A 134 -3.12 -11.19 -21.92
CA THR A 134 -4.11 -12.29 -21.85
C THR A 134 -3.80 -13.37 -22.89
N ARG A 135 -3.48 -12.99 -24.13
CA ARG A 135 -3.02 -13.95 -25.15
C ARG A 135 -1.72 -14.67 -24.74
N ALA A 136 -0.77 -13.94 -24.15
CA ALA A 136 0.53 -14.49 -23.77
C ALA A 136 0.43 -15.58 -22.69
N VAL A 137 -0.55 -15.51 -21.80
CA VAL A 137 -0.82 -16.58 -20.82
C VAL A 137 -1.74 -17.68 -21.35
N GLY A 138 -2.14 -17.61 -22.61
CA GLY A 138 -2.97 -18.63 -23.28
C GLY A 138 -4.45 -18.55 -22.92
N ALA A 139 -4.91 -17.44 -22.37
CA ALA A 139 -6.33 -17.20 -22.14
C ALA A 139 -7.03 -16.71 -23.41
N LEU A 140 -8.33 -16.98 -23.50
CA LEU A 140 -9.20 -16.44 -24.54
C LEU A 140 -9.87 -15.17 -24.05
N PRO A 141 -10.17 -14.20 -24.95
CA PRO A 141 -10.90 -13.01 -24.57
C PRO A 141 -12.28 -13.35 -24.02
N ALA A 142 -12.68 -12.70 -22.94
CA ALA A 142 -14.00 -12.87 -22.35
C ALA A 142 -15.11 -12.39 -23.29
N LEU A 143 -14.82 -11.39 -24.16
CA LEU A 143 -15.72 -10.86 -25.17
C LEU A 143 -14.92 -10.47 -26.42
N ALA A 144 -15.25 -11.06 -27.56
CA ALA A 144 -14.66 -10.72 -28.84
C ALA A 144 -15.66 -9.90 -29.67
N ALA A 145 -15.64 -8.58 -29.50
CA ALA A 145 -16.31 -7.67 -30.42
C ALA A 145 -15.31 -6.59 -30.86
N GLY A 146 -14.91 -6.63 -32.12
CA GLY A 146 -13.94 -5.68 -32.69
C GLY A 146 -12.48 -6.14 -32.63
N ALA A 147 -11.54 -5.23 -32.89
CA ALA A 147 -10.12 -5.49 -32.74
C ALA A 147 -9.77 -5.66 -31.25
N TRP A 148 -9.24 -6.81 -30.89
CA TRP A 148 -8.80 -7.11 -29.53
C TRP A 148 -7.29 -6.92 -29.46
N ASP A 149 -6.88 -5.68 -29.47
CA ASP A 149 -5.49 -5.22 -29.43
C ASP A 149 -5.27 -4.19 -28.32
N ASP A 150 -4.04 -4.12 -27.81
CA ASP A 150 -3.68 -3.18 -26.79
C ASP A 150 -3.87 -1.74 -27.29
N ASP A 151 -4.43 -0.90 -26.45
CA ASP A 151 -4.46 0.53 -26.67
C ASP A 151 -3.26 1.25 -26.03
N ALA A 152 -3.23 2.59 -26.14
CA ALA A 152 -2.16 3.38 -25.55
C ALA A 152 -2.18 3.36 -24.01
N GLY A 153 -3.37 3.20 -23.41
CA GLY A 153 -3.56 3.06 -21.97
C GLY A 153 -3.00 1.74 -21.47
N ASP A 154 -3.29 0.64 -22.16
CA ASP A 154 -2.76 -0.69 -21.87
C ASP A 154 -1.22 -0.70 -21.90
N ALA A 155 -0.64 -0.12 -22.94
CA ALA A 155 0.81 -0.03 -23.10
C ALA A 155 1.46 0.80 -21.98
N ARG A 156 0.87 1.93 -21.62
CA ARG A 156 1.31 2.78 -20.50
C ARG A 156 1.20 2.04 -19.16
N TRP A 157 0.11 1.35 -18.94
CA TRP A 157 -0.12 0.63 -17.68
C TRP A 157 0.87 -0.54 -17.52
N ALA A 158 1.08 -1.31 -18.57
CA ALA A 158 1.95 -2.49 -18.55
C ALA A 158 3.45 -2.17 -18.46
N ARG A 159 3.86 -1.04 -19.05
CA ARG A 159 5.27 -0.62 -19.16
C ARG A 159 5.45 0.87 -18.91
N PRO A 160 5.12 1.34 -17.69
CA PRO A 160 5.25 2.75 -17.37
C PRO A 160 6.72 3.20 -17.38
N THR A 161 6.95 4.43 -17.77
CA THR A 161 8.20 5.11 -17.42
C THR A 161 8.28 5.32 -15.90
N PRO A 162 9.46 5.57 -15.33
CA PRO A 162 9.57 5.88 -13.90
C PRO A 162 8.70 7.07 -13.47
N ALA A 163 8.56 8.10 -14.30
CA ALA A 163 7.68 9.23 -14.02
C ALA A 163 6.20 8.82 -14.06
N GLN A 164 5.76 8.12 -15.11
CA GLN A 164 4.38 7.65 -15.22
C GLN A 164 3.95 6.77 -14.04
N LEU A 165 4.83 5.86 -13.60
CA LEU A 165 4.53 5.01 -12.44
C LEU A 165 4.30 5.85 -11.18
N ARG A 166 5.13 6.89 -10.97
CA ARG A 166 4.99 7.77 -9.81
C ARG A 166 3.78 8.69 -9.92
N ASP A 167 3.52 9.27 -11.08
CA ASP A 167 2.31 10.04 -11.32
C ASP A 167 1.04 9.23 -10.97
N ASP A 168 1.04 7.94 -11.29
CA ASP A 168 -0.12 7.08 -11.07
C ASP A 168 -0.33 6.70 -9.60
N ILE A 169 0.73 6.61 -8.77
CA ILE A 169 0.63 6.20 -7.36
C ILE A 169 0.77 7.35 -6.36
N ASP A 170 1.08 8.56 -6.85
CA ASP A 170 1.50 9.69 -6.01
C ASP A 170 0.86 11.03 -6.41
N HIS A 171 -0.17 10.99 -7.28
CA HIS A 171 -0.98 12.17 -7.60
C HIS A 171 -1.92 12.51 -6.45
N PHE A 172 -2.43 13.72 -6.42
CA PHE A 172 -3.35 14.21 -5.40
C PHE A 172 -4.75 13.59 -5.56
N HIS A 173 -5.40 13.26 -4.44
CA HIS A 173 -6.74 12.68 -4.37
C HIS A 173 -7.76 13.75 -3.95
N LEU A 174 -8.93 13.74 -4.55
CA LEU A 174 -10.03 14.59 -4.10
C LEU A 174 -10.87 13.84 -3.05
N PRO A 175 -11.42 14.56 -2.04
CA PRO A 175 -12.39 13.98 -1.13
C PRO A 175 -13.57 13.37 -1.89
N PRO A 176 -13.96 12.12 -1.63
CA PRO A 176 -15.16 11.53 -2.23
C PRO A 176 -16.43 12.29 -1.86
N ASP A 177 -17.41 12.27 -2.78
CA ASP A 177 -18.69 12.99 -2.60
C ASP A 177 -19.54 12.44 -1.45
N GLU A 178 -19.34 11.17 -1.10
CA GLU A 178 -20.07 10.46 -0.04
C GLU A 178 -19.69 10.89 1.37
N LEU A 179 -18.56 11.59 1.53
CA LEU A 179 -18.13 12.08 2.84
C LEU A 179 -19.10 13.12 3.41
N THR A 180 -19.31 13.07 4.71
CA THR A 180 -20.03 14.10 5.44
C THR A 180 -19.28 15.44 5.40
N ALA A 181 -19.97 16.54 5.70
CA ALA A 181 -19.34 17.87 5.75
C ALA A 181 -18.20 17.93 6.80
N ALA A 182 -18.33 17.20 7.92
CA ALA A 182 -17.30 17.14 8.96
C ALA A 182 -16.07 16.36 8.50
N GLU A 183 -16.25 15.23 7.82
CA GLU A 183 -15.17 14.42 7.25
C GLU A 183 -14.45 15.21 6.14
N ARG A 184 -15.16 15.85 5.21
CA ARG A 184 -14.54 16.73 4.21
C ARG A 184 -13.74 17.87 4.83
N ALA A 185 -14.23 18.48 5.90
CA ALA A 185 -13.51 19.54 6.59
C ALA A 185 -12.22 19.05 7.29
N SER A 186 -12.12 17.75 7.55
CA SER A 186 -10.93 17.10 8.13
C SER A 186 -10.08 16.34 7.11
N TRP A 187 -10.40 16.45 5.82
CA TRP A 187 -9.57 15.89 4.75
C TRP A 187 -8.19 16.53 4.76
N ALA A 188 -7.16 15.71 4.69
CA ALA A 188 -5.79 16.16 4.55
C ALA A 188 -5.02 15.21 3.64
N GLU A 189 -4.15 15.78 2.83
CA GLU A 189 -3.27 15.02 1.96
C GLU A 189 -1.90 15.68 1.92
N TRP A 190 -0.84 14.87 2.03
CA TRP A 190 0.50 15.41 2.12
C TRP A 190 1.56 14.52 1.50
N HIS A 191 2.53 15.17 0.87
CA HIS A 191 3.83 14.60 0.54
C HIS A 191 4.78 14.82 1.72
N TYR A 192 5.37 13.75 2.21
CA TYR A 192 6.34 13.77 3.29
C TYR A 192 7.69 13.23 2.83
N PHE A 193 8.73 14.00 3.06
CA PHE A 193 10.10 13.62 2.76
C PHE A 193 10.93 13.63 4.02
N ASN A 194 11.84 12.68 4.15
CA ASN A 194 12.93 12.80 5.10
C ASN A 194 14.29 12.69 4.40
N VAL A 195 15.26 13.41 4.93
CA VAL A 195 16.63 13.44 4.44
C VAL A 195 17.57 13.26 5.62
N LEU A 196 18.53 12.33 5.50
CA LEU A 196 19.53 12.06 6.50
C LEU A 196 20.92 12.19 5.87
N SER A 197 21.75 13.10 6.40
CA SER A 197 23.12 13.30 5.93
C SER A 197 23.96 12.02 5.98
N ALA A 198 24.99 11.93 5.16
CA ALA A 198 25.85 10.74 5.06
C ALA A 198 26.52 10.39 6.40
N ASP A 199 26.88 11.40 7.21
CA ASP A 199 27.43 11.23 8.55
C ASP A 199 26.37 10.90 9.61
N ARG A 200 25.06 10.90 9.23
CA ARG A 200 23.87 10.64 10.08
C ARG A 200 23.69 11.63 11.24
N LYS A 201 24.34 12.78 11.20
CA LYS A 201 24.28 13.78 12.27
C LYS A 201 23.24 14.86 12.04
N ARG A 202 22.81 15.03 10.79
CA ARG A 202 21.83 16.07 10.40
C ARG A 202 20.71 15.44 9.61
N TRP A 203 19.50 15.85 9.91
CA TRP A 203 18.32 15.37 9.21
C TRP A 203 17.23 16.42 9.11
N ALA A 204 16.38 16.26 8.11
CA ALA A 204 15.23 17.10 7.86
C ALA A 204 13.98 16.25 7.63
N PHE A 205 12.84 16.78 8.11
CA PHE A 205 11.50 16.37 7.70
C PHE A 205 10.88 17.53 6.94
N ILE A 206 10.33 17.25 5.76
CA ILE A 206 9.75 18.23 4.85
C ILE A 206 8.37 17.72 4.47
N THR A 207 7.32 18.49 4.78
CA THR A 207 5.94 18.15 4.47
C THR A 207 5.30 19.29 3.71
N LEU A 208 4.69 18.97 2.58
CA LEU A 208 3.76 19.86 1.88
C LEU A 208 2.38 19.23 1.95
N LEU A 209 1.44 19.97 2.53
CA LEU A 209 0.09 19.49 2.85
C LEU A 209 -0.95 20.42 2.21
N ALA A 210 -2.02 19.82 1.70
CA ALA A 210 -3.26 20.52 1.41
C ALA A 210 -4.41 19.84 2.17
N GLY A 211 -5.34 20.60 2.70
CA GLY A 211 -6.41 20.02 3.50
C GLY A 211 -7.59 20.95 3.73
N GLY A 212 -8.72 20.33 4.10
CA GLY A 212 -10.00 20.97 4.29
C GLY A 212 -11.02 20.58 3.23
N ASP A 213 -12.14 21.27 3.21
CA ASP A 213 -13.27 21.01 2.31
C ASP A 213 -12.99 21.56 0.89
N ILE A 214 -12.15 20.83 0.14
CA ILE A 214 -11.67 21.23 -1.20
C ILE A 214 -12.84 21.50 -2.16
N PRO A 215 -13.85 20.63 -2.33
CA PRO A 215 -14.95 20.85 -3.24
C PRO A 215 -15.76 22.14 -2.94
N ASN A 216 -15.82 22.58 -1.69
CA ASN A 216 -16.56 23.74 -1.26
C ASN A 216 -15.69 24.99 -1.02
N GLY A 217 -14.43 24.97 -1.42
CA GLY A 217 -13.50 26.12 -1.33
C GLY A 217 -13.06 26.49 0.09
N ARG A 218 -13.31 25.65 1.10
CA ARG A 218 -12.93 25.88 2.50
C ARG A 218 -11.69 25.07 2.90
N TRP A 219 -10.58 25.36 2.27
CA TRP A 219 -9.33 24.62 2.41
C TRP A 219 -8.11 25.52 2.23
N GLY A 220 -6.94 24.98 2.51
CA GLY A 220 -5.66 25.65 2.35
C GLY A 220 -4.51 24.67 2.32
N GLY A 221 -3.30 25.21 2.32
CA GLY A 221 -2.08 24.43 2.33
C GLY A 221 -1.15 24.83 3.46
N GLU A 222 -0.27 23.93 3.80
CA GLU A 222 0.77 24.12 4.82
C GLU A 222 2.09 23.49 4.37
N THR A 223 3.18 24.20 4.57
CA THR A 223 4.54 23.68 4.43
C THR A 223 5.17 23.60 5.81
N LEU A 224 5.64 22.40 6.17
CA LEU A 224 6.33 22.15 7.42
C LEU A 224 7.76 21.68 7.14
N VAL A 225 8.73 22.31 7.80
CA VAL A 225 10.13 21.86 7.73
C VAL A 225 10.66 21.75 9.16
N THR A 226 11.12 20.56 9.52
CA THR A 226 11.81 20.35 10.79
C THR A 226 13.27 19.99 10.50
N LEU A 227 14.19 20.78 11.04
CA LEU A 227 15.61 20.52 10.94
C LEU A 227 16.17 20.11 12.29
N ARG A 228 17.02 19.10 12.25
CA ARG A 228 17.69 18.60 13.46
C ARG A 228 19.17 18.33 13.18
N GLU A 229 20.00 18.66 14.13
CA GLU A 229 21.41 18.32 14.17
C GLU A 229 21.72 17.67 15.52
N GLU A 230 22.54 16.64 15.50
CA GLU A 230 22.92 15.90 16.69
C GLU A 230 23.46 16.84 17.80
N GLY A 231 22.92 16.72 19.01
CA GLY A 231 23.28 17.55 20.14
C GLY A 231 22.70 18.96 20.14
N LYS A 232 21.93 19.36 19.12
CA LYS A 232 21.22 20.66 19.06
C LYS A 232 19.72 20.48 19.22
N SER A 233 19.00 21.55 19.56
CA SER A 233 17.54 21.57 19.57
C SER A 233 17.00 21.55 18.14
N GLU A 234 15.81 20.97 17.95
CA GLU A 234 15.11 21.02 16.67
C GLU A 234 14.74 22.46 16.31
N ARG A 235 14.76 22.75 15.02
CA ARG A 235 14.24 23.99 14.44
C ARG A 235 13.05 23.67 13.57
N ARG A 236 11.92 24.30 13.85
CA ARG A 236 10.67 24.10 13.13
C ARG A 236 10.30 25.35 12.38
N PHE A 237 9.91 25.16 11.13
CA PHE A 237 9.49 26.23 10.22
C PHE A 237 8.13 25.85 9.64
N VAL A 238 7.29 26.85 9.44
CA VAL A 238 5.93 26.69 8.93
C VAL A 238 5.58 27.82 7.97
N ALA A 239 4.86 27.48 6.92
CA ALA A 239 4.20 28.44 6.04
C ALA A 239 2.78 27.97 5.76
N TYR A 240 1.81 28.91 5.80
CA TYR A 240 0.41 28.67 5.48
C TYR A 240 0.05 29.38 4.17
N ALA A 241 -0.75 28.73 3.35
CA ALA A 241 -1.26 29.29 2.11
C ALA A 241 -2.78 29.14 2.04
N PRO A 242 -3.53 30.20 1.70
CA PRO A 242 -4.96 30.07 1.39
C PRO A 242 -5.15 29.22 0.11
N SER A 243 -6.34 28.69 -0.08
CA SER A 243 -6.65 27.87 -1.28
C SER A 243 -6.32 28.55 -2.60
N SER A 244 -6.42 29.89 -2.65
CA SER A 244 -6.05 30.68 -3.84
C SER A 244 -4.54 30.67 -4.17
N ALA A 245 -3.72 30.25 -3.23
CA ALA A 245 -2.25 30.11 -3.38
C ALA A 245 -1.80 28.66 -3.32
N VAL A 246 -2.73 27.71 -3.49
CA VAL A 246 -2.43 26.27 -3.57
C VAL A 246 -2.85 25.77 -4.94
N SER A 247 -1.97 25.05 -5.63
CA SER A 247 -2.32 24.29 -6.83
C SER A 247 -1.96 22.82 -6.64
N LEU A 248 -2.81 21.95 -7.15
CA LEU A 248 -2.65 20.50 -7.06
C LEU A 248 -3.08 19.82 -8.36
N SER A 249 -2.51 18.67 -8.67
CA SER A 249 -2.91 17.87 -9.82
C SER A 249 -3.40 16.49 -9.38
N THR A 250 -4.55 16.08 -9.91
CA THR A 250 -5.14 14.74 -9.66
C THR A 250 -4.69 13.69 -10.66
N THR A 251 -3.69 13.99 -11.47
CA THR A 251 -3.18 13.08 -12.53
C THR A 251 -1.66 13.04 -12.60
N ARG A 252 -0.98 13.92 -11.85
CA ARG A 252 0.47 14.02 -11.81
C ARG A 252 0.93 14.45 -10.43
N VAL A 253 2.18 14.14 -10.12
CA VAL A 253 2.84 14.67 -8.93
C VAL A 253 3.17 16.15 -9.17
N ASP A 254 2.27 17.00 -8.77
CA ASP A 254 2.43 18.46 -8.85
C ASP A 254 1.57 19.11 -7.76
N LEU A 255 2.22 19.51 -6.66
CA LEU A 255 1.61 20.23 -5.55
C LEU A 255 2.41 21.50 -5.28
N ALA A 256 1.76 22.66 -5.32
CA ALA A 256 2.33 23.90 -4.87
C ALA A 256 1.54 24.48 -3.70
N VAL A 257 2.23 24.95 -2.69
CA VAL A 257 1.69 25.56 -1.47
C VAL A 257 2.41 26.89 -1.24
N GLY A 258 1.80 27.98 -1.68
CA GLY A 258 2.45 29.29 -1.68
C GLY A 258 3.71 29.28 -2.56
N GLU A 259 4.86 29.54 -1.93
CA GLU A 259 6.17 29.52 -2.62
C GLU A 259 6.81 28.11 -2.63
N SER A 260 6.23 27.14 -1.92
CA SER A 260 6.75 25.76 -1.84
C SER A 260 6.14 24.87 -2.91
N ARG A 261 6.90 23.87 -3.39
CA ARG A 261 6.47 23.01 -4.47
C ARG A 261 7.12 21.61 -4.41
N VAL A 262 6.35 20.60 -4.78
CA VAL A 262 6.81 19.26 -5.15
C VAL A 262 6.40 18.97 -6.58
N THR A 263 7.35 18.60 -7.42
CA THR A 263 7.10 18.19 -8.81
C THR A 263 7.94 16.98 -9.18
N LEU A 264 7.46 16.26 -10.18
CA LEU A 264 8.18 15.12 -10.73
C LEU A 264 8.95 15.54 -12.00
N LEU A 265 10.24 15.22 -12.04
CA LEU A 265 11.06 15.37 -13.23
C LEU A 265 10.76 14.24 -14.23
N PRO A 266 11.05 14.44 -15.54
CA PRO A 266 10.76 13.44 -16.57
C PRO A 266 11.42 12.07 -16.36
N ASP A 267 12.51 12.03 -15.61
CA ASP A 267 13.23 10.80 -15.25
C ASP A 267 12.71 10.12 -13.98
N GLY A 268 11.64 10.66 -13.36
CA GLY A 268 11.00 10.13 -12.18
C GLY A 268 11.65 10.53 -10.85
N ARG A 269 12.55 11.50 -10.85
CA ARG A 269 13.05 12.14 -9.63
C ARG A 269 12.09 13.22 -9.15
N TYR A 270 12.06 13.46 -7.84
CA TYR A 270 11.28 14.54 -7.24
C TYR A 270 12.14 15.80 -7.13
N ASP A 271 11.62 16.93 -7.58
CA ASP A 271 12.14 18.26 -7.29
C ASP A 271 11.32 18.86 -6.15
N VAL A 272 11.98 19.05 -5.00
CA VAL A 272 11.36 19.51 -3.77
C VAL A 272 11.91 20.88 -3.41
N HIS A 273 11.06 21.89 -3.51
CA HIS A 273 11.34 23.25 -3.10
C HIS A 273 10.42 23.64 -1.94
N ALA A 274 10.98 24.09 -0.81
CA ALA A 274 10.18 24.54 0.31
C ALA A 274 10.73 25.82 0.92
N ILE A 275 9.83 26.75 1.23
CA ILE A 275 10.12 28.00 1.92
C ILE A 275 9.16 28.12 3.11
N ALA A 276 9.72 28.34 4.30
CA ALA A 276 8.93 28.50 5.51
C ALA A 276 9.63 29.39 6.54
N ARG A 277 8.87 29.93 7.51
CA ARG A 277 9.36 30.80 8.58
C ARG A 277 9.42 30.04 9.89
N ALA A 278 10.35 30.41 10.74
CA ALA A 278 10.52 29.80 12.05
C ALA A 278 9.24 29.88 12.88
N ALA A 279 8.78 28.73 13.38
CA ALA A 279 7.53 28.59 14.15
C ALA A 279 7.60 29.33 15.53
N ASN A 280 8.81 29.67 16.01
CA ASN A 280 9.01 30.40 17.25
C ASN A 280 8.89 31.93 17.11
N GLY A 281 8.60 32.42 15.90
CA GLY A 281 8.45 33.86 15.62
C GLY A 281 9.76 34.63 15.54
N SER A 282 10.93 34.01 15.48
CA SER A 282 12.23 34.67 15.37
C SER A 282 12.42 35.48 14.08
N GLY A 283 11.59 35.25 13.08
CA GLY A 283 11.73 35.81 11.75
C GLY A 283 12.70 35.05 10.83
N ASP A 284 13.40 34.05 11.34
CA ASP A 284 14.26 33.17 10.55
C ASP A 284 13.48 32.45 9.48
N MET A 285 14.15 32.13 8.38
CA MET A 285 13.58 31.40 7.26
C MET A 285 14.38 30.14 6.97
N VAL A 286 13.70 29.15 6.41
CA VAL A 286 14.31 27.98 5.75
C VAL A 286 13.97 28.00 4.28
N THR A 287 14.96 27.64 3.46
CA THR A 287 14.79 27.30 2.05
C THR A 287 15.36 25.93 1.80
N VAL A 288 14.55 25.05 1.23
CA VAL A 288 14.91 23.71 0.82
C VAL A 288 14.94 23.65 -0.70
N ASN A 289 16.03 23.17 -1.27
CA ASN A 289 16.18 22.89 -2.70
C ASN A 289 16.84 21.52 -2.83
N VAL A 290 16.05 20.47 -2.89
CA VAL A 290 16.57 19.11 -2.98
C VAL A 290 15.91 18.31 -4.10
N VAL A 291 16.71 17.50 -4.77
CA VAL A 291 16.25 16.50 -5.72
C VAL A 291 16.32 15.14 -5.03
N VAL A 292 15.19 14.48 -4.93
CA VAL A 292 15.08 13.13 -4.36
C VAL A 292 15.04 12.13 -5.51
N SER A 293 15.96 11.17 -5.49
CA SER A 293 16.19 10.17 -6.54
C SER A 293 15.80 8.78 -6.05
N PRO A 294 14.56 8.29 -6.31
CA PRO A 294 14.12 6.99 -5.86
C PRO A 294 14.86 5.84 -6.54
N ALA A 295 15.19 4.80 -5.78
CA ALA A 295 15.67 3.54 -6.34
C ALA A 295 14.54 2.87 -7.16
N PRO A 296 14.82 2.34 -8.36
CA PRO A 296 13.79 1.98 -9.34
C PRO A 296 12.73 0.99 -8.85
N ARG A 297 13.07 0.04 -7.96
CA ARG A 297 12.20 -1.03 -7.51
C ARG A 297 11.87 -0.97 -6.02
N ALA A 298 12.32 0.04 -5.32
CA ALA A 298 12.14 0.20 -3.89
C ALA A 298 11.00 1.18 -3.59
N TYR A 299 9.76 0.74 -3.81
CA TYR A 299 8.55 1.48 -3.51
C TYR A 299 7.47 0.56 -2.95
N PHE A 300 6.48 1.12 -2.28
CA PHE A 300 5.27 0.44 -1.86
C PHE A 300 4.08 1.10 -2.58
N PRO A 301 3.27 0.33 -3.34
CA PRO A 301 2.29 0.91 -4.28
C PRO A 301 1.10 1.58 -3.62
N GLY A 302 0.99 1.46 -2.32
CA GLY A 302 -0.10 2.03 -1.56
C GLY A 302 -1.04 1.01 -0.95
N ALA A 303 -1.82 1.50 0.00
CA ALA A 303 -2.93 0.77 0.58
C ALA A 303 -4.04 1.77 0.90
N ALA A 304 -5.28 1.42 0.54
CA ALA A 304 -6.46 2.09 1.06
C ALA A 304 -6.85 1.45 2.40
N LEU A 305 -7.17 2.27 3.37
CA LEU A 305 -7.73 1.84 4.64
C LEU A 305 -9.21 1.55 4.43
N GLY A 306 -9.62 0.30 4.67
CA GLY A 306 -11.01 -0.12 4.50
C GLY A 306 -11.92 0.30 5.64
N GLY A 307 -13.23 0.12 5.46
CA GLY A 307 -14.27 0.43 6.44
C GLY A 307 -14.89 1.81 6.25
N ALA A 308 -15.26 2.47 7.35
CA ALA A 308 -15.85 3.80 7.35
C ALA A 308 -14.82 4.92 7.07
N ILE A 309 -13.54 4.59 6.99
CA ILE A 309 -12.46 5.56 6.78
C ILE A 309 -12.02 5.53 5.32
N VAL A 310 -12.18 6.65 4.64
CA VAL A 310 -11.65 6.87 3.29
C VAL A 310 -10.28 7.51 3.44
N SER A 311 -9.26 6.70 3.59
CA SER A 311 -7.87 7.14 3.73
C SER A 311 -6.96 6.14 3.06
N GLY A 312 -5.80 6.60 2.65
CA GLY A 312 -4.80 5.75 2.04
C GLY A 312 -3.40 6.34 2.19
N TYR A 313 -2.44 5.53 1.80
CA TYR A 313 -1.04 5.92 1.77
C TYR A 313 -0.28 5.15 0.69
N ALA A 314 0.77 5.76 0.17
CA ALA A 314 1.74 5.14 -0.72
C ALA A 314 3.16 5.50 -0.24
N VAL A 315 4.15 4.69 -0.63
CA VAL A 315 5.56 5.00 -0.40
C VAL A 315 6.29 4.96 -1.75
N PRO A 316 6.19 6.03 -2.54
CA PRO A 316 6.78 6.09 -3.88
C PRO A 316 8.31 6.00 -3.88
N ALA A 317 8.96 6.36 -2.76
CA ALA A 317 10.40 6.31 -2.62
C ALA A 317 10.80 5.71 -1.26
N LEU A 318 10.66 4.40 -1.10
CA LEU A 318 11.07 3.68 0.10
C LEU A 318 12.60 3.72 0.30
N ARG A 319 13.36 3.69 -0.79
CA ARG A 319 14.80 3.91 -0.83
C ARG A 319 15.08 4.98 -1.87
N ALA A 320 15.67 6.09 -1.45
CA ALA A 320 16.05 7.18 -2.33
C ALA A 320 17.32 7.86 -1.83
N ASP A 321 18.00 8.55 -2.73
CA ASP A 321 19.09 9.46 -2.39
C ASP A 321 18.63 10.90 -2.65
N ALA A 322 19.07 11.84 -1.80
CA ALA A 322 18.81 13.26 -1.98
C ALA A 322 20.09 14.03 -2.25
N SER A 323 20.02 14.99 -3.17
CA SER A 323 21.09 15.95 -3.45
C SER A 323 20.51 17.35 -3.54
N GLY A 324 21.27 18.34 -3.10
CA GLY A 324 20.83 19.73 -3.07
C GLY A 324 21.29 20.46 -1.84
N GLU A 325 20.53 21.43 -1.41
CA GLU A 325 20.88 22.24 -0.24
C GLU A 325 19.68 22.63 0.60
N ILE A 326 19.90 22.78 1.90
CA ILE A 326 18.95 23.33 2.86
C ILE A 326 19.63 24.52 3.54
N CYS A 327 19.05 25.71 3.38
CA CYS A 327 19.53 26.95 3.98
C CYS A 327 18.59 27.37 5.11
N ALA A 328 19.12 27.65 6.29
CA ALA A 328 18.34 28.14 7.42
C ALA A 328 19.13 29.16 8.23
N SER A 329 18.49 30.30 8.59
CA SER A 329 19.10 31.35 9.38
C SER A 329 20.45 31.86 8.82
N GLY A 330 20.53 31.96 7.47
CA GLY A 330 21.73 32.44 6.77
C GLY A 330 22.85 31.41 6.56
N ALA A 331 22.70 30.18 7.02
CA ALA A 331 23.65 29.09 6.80
C ALA A 331 23.04 28.04 5.85
N CYS A 332 23.80 27.61 4.85
CA CYS A 332 23.39 26.57 3.90
C CYS A 332 24.17 25.28 4.15
N GLU A 333 23.47 24.18 4.09
CA GLU A 333 24.03 22.85 4.12
C GLU A 333 23.77 22.13 2.80
N ARG A 334 24.84 21.65 2.18
CA ARG A 334 24.75 20.88 0.96
C ARG A 334 24.71 19.39 1.27
N PHE A 335 23.81 18.69 0.57
CA PHE A 335 23.66 17.24 0.62
C PHE A 335 24.05 16.66 -0.75
N ASP A 336 24.98 15.71 -0.72
CA ASP A 336 25.36 14.90 -1.88
C ASP A 336 25.08 13.43 -1.54
N ALA A 337 24.11 12.82 -2.24
CA ALA A 337 23.68 11.45 -2.01
C ALA A 337 23.30 11.13 -0.54
N ALA A 338 22.63 12.06 0.14
CA ALA A 338 22.06 11.82 1.45
C ALA A 338 20.98 10.74 1.37
N GLN A 339 20.81 9.95 2.44
CA GLN A 339 19.71 9.00 2.50
C GLN A 339 18.37 9.74 2.51
N ALA A 340 17.44 9.34 1.65
CA ALA A 340 16.11 9.92 1.59
C ALA A 340 15.01 8.87 1.55
N TYR A 341 13.82 9.31 1.89
CA TYR A 341 12.56 8.56 1.89
C TYR A 341 11.43 9.52 1.54
N HIS A 342 10.40 9.00 0.89
CA HIS A 342 9.18 9.75 0.62
C HIS A 342 7.96 8.86 0.72
N ASP A 343 6.95 9.34 1.46
CA ASP A 343 5.60 8.79 1.44
C ASP A 343 4.56 9.87 1.14
N HIS A 344 3.39 9.41 0.74
CA HIS A 344 2.23 10.21 0.42
C HIS A 344 1.02 9.62 1.13
N ASN A 345 0.28 10.48 1.80
CA ASN A 345 -0.86 10.08 2.63
C ASN A 345 -2.05 10.98 2.33
N TRP A 346 -3.23 10.41 2.23
CA TRP A 346 -4.47 11.15 1.95
C TRP A 346 -5.65 10.60 2.75
N GLY A 347 -6.65 11.45 2.98
CA GLY A 347 -7.92 11.03 3.57
C GLY A 347 -8.35 11.78 4.81
N VAL A 348 -9.20 11.13 5.59
CA VAL A 348 -9.73 11.61 6.87
C VAL A 348 -8.89 11.04 8.01
N TRP A 349 -8.14 11.90 8.69
CA TRP A 349 -7.15 11.48 9.70
C TRP A 349 -7.54 11.82 11.14
N GLN A 350 -8.78 12.24 11.38
CA GLN A 350 -9.22 12.61 12.72
C GLN A 350 -9.27 11.39 13.65
N GLY A 351 -8.49 11.43 14.72
CA GLY A 351 -8.39 10.34 15.70
C GLY A 351 -7.59 9.13 15.24
N VAL A 352 -7.04 9.14 14.04
CA VAL A 352 -6.17 8.09 13.52
C VAL A 352 -4.76 8.23 14.11
N THR A 353 -4.17 7.12 14.51
CA THR A 353 -2.77 7.04 14.92
C THR A 353 -2.04 5.96 14.12
N TRP A 354 -0.73 6.04 14.07
CA TRP A 354 0.06 5.05 13.35
C TRP A 354 1.36 4.69 14.06
N GLU A 355 1.81 3.50 13.76
CA GLU A 355 3.16 3.02 13.99
C GLU A 355 3.81 2.90 12.61
N TRP A 356 4.86 3.66 12.37
CA TRP A 356 5.44 3.74 11.03
C TRP A 356 6.96 3.80 11.10
N GLY A 357 7.64 3.30 10.07
CA GLY A 357 9.07 3.49 9.98
C GLY A 357 9.71 2.77 8.81
N ALA A 358 10.77 3.39 8.31
CA ALA A 358 11.60 2.84 7.25
C ALA A 358 13.08 3.01 7.58
N ALA A 359 13.89 2.01 7.21
CA ALA A 359 15.33 2.10 7.35
C ALA A 359 16.06 1.34 6.25
N ARG A 360 17.23 1.87 5.87
CA ARG A 360 18.21 1.11 5.10
C ARG A 360 19.02 0.23 6.07
N ALA A 361 19.17 -1.03 5.73
CA ALA A 361 19.94 -2.03 6.49
C ALA A 361 20.85 -2.79 5.53
N GLY A 362 21.98 -2.20 5.16
CA GLY A 362 22.89 -2.73 4.14
C GLY A 362 22.22 -2.75 2.76
N ASP A 363 22.22 -3.93 2.14
CA ASP A 363 21.58 -4.13 0.82
C ASP A 363 20.05 -4.09 0.89
N TYR A 364 19.47 -4.21 2.07
CA TYR A 364 18.04 -4.25 2.30
C TYR A 364 17.51 -2.86 2.68
N THR A 365 16.24 -2.67 2.40
CA THR A 365 15.43 -1.58 2.96
C THR A 365 14.11 -2.18 3.42
N PHE A 366 13.68 -1.82 4.62
CA PHE A 366 12.39 -2.25 5.12
C PHE A 366 11.48 -1.06 5.45
N LEU A 367 10.19 -1.32 5.36
CA LEU A 367 9.11 -0.48 5.83
C LEU A 367 8.30 -1.31 6.83
N TYR A 368 8.00 -0.76 7.99
CA TYR A 368 6.93 -1.31 8.81
C TYR A 368 5.83 -0.27 8.99
N GLY A 369 4.60 -0.74 9.07
CA GLY A 369 3.46 0.14 9.22
C GLY A 369 2.26 -0.54 9.86
N ARG A 370 1.55 0.23 10.69
CA ARG A 370 0.23 -0.08 11.21
C ARG A 370 -0.51 1.22 11.38
N VAL A 371 -1.75 1.26 10.96
CA VAL A 371 -2.63 2.40 11.16
C VAL A 371 -3.78 1.94 12.05
N ASP A 372 -3.96 2.62 13.16
CA ASP A 372 -5.00 2.36 14.13
C ASP A 372 -6.07 3.46 14.01
N THR A 373 -7.32 3.06 13.77
CA THR A 373 -8.45 3.95 13.63
C THR A 373 -9.31 3.93 14.89
N PRO A 374 -10.10 4.97 15.19
CA PRO A 374 -10.95 5.01 16.38
C PRO A 374 -11.95 3.84 16.49
N GLU A 375 -12.30 3.25 15.35
CA GLU A 375 -13.38 2.26 15.23
C GLU A 375 -12.87 0.82 15.05
N SER A 376 -11.58 0.63 14.79
CA SER A 376 -11.02 -0.70 14.55
C SER A 376 -10.28 -1.24 15.77
N ASP A 377 -10.44 -2.53 16.03
CA ASP A 377 -9.39 -3.28 16.70
C ASP A 377 -8.07 -3.07 15.94
N ARG A 378 -6.96 -3.09 16.66
CA ARG A 378 -5.61 -2.78 16.13
C ARG A 378 -5.40 -3.25 14.71
N GLY A 379 -5.02 -2.34 13.82
CA GLY A 379 -4.70 -2.63 12.43
C GLY A 379 -3.59 -3.68 12.28
N SER A 380 -3.56 -4.37 11.15
CA SER A 380 -2.49 -5.34 10.85
C SER A 380 -1.15 -4.64 10.73
N LEU A 381 -0.16 -5.08 11.52
CA LEU A 381 1.22 -4.62 11.36
C LEU A 381 1.85 -5.32 10.17
N ILE A 382 2.35 -4.55 9.22
CA ILE A 382 3.13 -5.03 8.09
C ILE A 382 4.62 -4.77 8.31
N LEU A 383 5.45 -5.66 7.79
CA LEU A 383 6.91 -5.49 7.69
C LEU A 383 7.32 -5.91 6.27
N TYR A 384 7.47 -4.91 5.42
CA TYR A 384 7.75 -5.02 4.00
C TYR A 384 9.23 -4.89 3.75
N LEU A 385 9.82 -5.81 3.00
CA LEU A 385 11.25 -5.86 2.73
C LEU A 385 11.55 -5.80 1.23
N VAL A 386 12.49 -4.94 0.87
CA VAL A 386 13.04 -4.84 -0.49
C VAL A 386 14.56 -4.92 -0.47
N ASP A 387 15.14 -5.30 -1.59
CA ASP A 387 16.57 -5.18 -1.90
C ASP A 387 16.79 -4.47 -3.25
N SER A 388 17.99 -4.50 -3.81
CA SER A 388 18.31 -3.89 -5.11
C SER A 388 17.53 -4.51 -6.29
N LEU A 389 17.05 -5.75 -6.13
CA LEU A 389 16.25 -6.46 -7.13
C LEU A 389 14.74 -6.23 -6.98
N GLY A 390 14.32 -5.45 -5.99
CA GLY A 390 12.92 -5.10 -5.72
C GLY A 390 12.34 -5.82 -4.50
N PHE A 391 11.04 -6.09 -4.54
CA PHE A 391 10.31 -6.76 -3.45
C PHE A 391 10.94 -8.08 -3.06
N ARG A 392 11.11 -8.29 -1.77
CA ARG A 392 11.72 -9.50 -1.22
C ARG A 392 10.73 -10.35 -0.44
N SER A 393 10.02 -9.75 0.50
CA SER A 393 9.03 -10.45 1.32
C SER A 393 8.14 -9.46 2.08
N LEU A 394 6.96 -9.95 2.48
CA LEU A 394 6.05 -9.26 3.39
C LEU A 394 5.80 -10.17 4.61
N PHE A 395 6.14 -9.67 5.78
CA PHE A 395 5.89 -10.29 7.07
C PHE A 395 4.78 -9.54 7.81
N ARG A 396 4.15 -10.20 8.78
CA ARG A 396 3.08 -9.64 9.61
C ARG A 396 3.36 -9.90 11.10
N PRO A 397 4.33 -9.18 11.69
CA PRO A 397 4.62 -9.31 13.11
C PRO A 397 3.38 -9.05 13.95
N SER A 398 3.17 -9.82 15.00
CA SER A 398 2.00 -9.66 15.87
C SER A 398 2.06 -8.36 16.68
N ARG A 399 3.26 -7.80 16.90
CA ARG A 399 3.48 -6.56 17.67
C ARG A 399 4.84 -5.93 17.39
N ILE A 400 4.94 -4.66 17.75
CA ILE A 400 6.21 -3.97 17.99
C ILE A 400 6.44 -3.99 19.50
N ALA A 401 7.56 -4.58 19.93
CA ALA A 401 7.95 -4.60 21.33
C ALA A 401 8.84 -3.39 21.60
N TYR A 402 8.28 -2.36 22.24
CA TYR A 402 8.99 -1.15 22.66
C TYR A 402 9.58 -1.28 24.04
N GLU A 403 10.73 -0.66 24.24
CA GLU A 403 11.31 -0.37 25.54
C GLU A 403 11.37 1.16 25.71
N ASP A 404 10.42 1.72 26.48
CA ASP A 404 10.27 3.16 26.67
C ASP A 404 11.23 3.64 27.79
N ALA A 405 12.52 3.63 27.49
CA ALA A 405 13.60 3.98 28.44
C ALA A 405 14.19 5.38 28.21
N ARG A 406 13.68 6.11 27.18
CA ARG A 406 14.13 7.45 26.87
C ARG A 406 13.08 8.48 27.30
N THR A 407 13.51 9.69 27.62
CA THR A 407 12.62 10.82 27.95
C THR A 407 12.96 12.02 27.08
N ILE A 408 11.93 12.66 26.52
CA ILE A 408 12.04 13.93 25.79
C ILE A 408 11.12 14.97 26.40
N SER A 409 11.41 16.25 26.13
CA SER A 409 10.53 17.35 26.52
C SER A 409 9.68 17.80 25.34
N VAL A 410 8.36 17.81 25.49
CA VAL A 410 7.41 18.32 24.50
C VAL A 410 6.57 19.41 25.17
N ASN A 411 6.71 20.66 24.75
CA ASN A 411 6.04 21.83 25.36
C ASN A 411 6.20 21.88 26.88
N GLY A 412 7.42 21.58 27.38
CA GLY A 412 7.74 21.60 28.82
C GLY A 412 7.24 20.36 29.59
N ARG A 413 6.61 19.41 28.93
CA ARG A 413 6.20 18.12 29.52
C ARG A 413 7.21 17.04 29.24
N SER A 414 7.50 16.21 30.23
CA SER A 414 8.39 15.06 30.13
C SER A 414 7.61 13.85 29.59
N ILE A 415 7.97 13.38 28.42
CA ILE A 415 7.29 12.26 27.73
C ILE A 415 8.28 11.11 27.62
N ARG A 416 7.85 9.92 28.06
CA ARG A 416 8.63 8.69 27.85
C ARG A 416 8.43 8.19 26.41
N VAL A 417 9.54 7.88 25.76
CA VAL A 417 9.56 7.43 24.36
C VAL A 417 10.45 6.20 24.22
N PRO A 418 10.32 5.41 23.15
CA PRO A 418 11.16 4.27 22.91
C PRO A 418 12.66 4.60 22.89
N ALA A 419 13.47 3.79 23.57
CA ALA A 419 14.90 3.70 23.36
C ALA A 419 15.22 2.59 22.35
N THR A 420 14.43 1.51 22.39
CA THR A 420 14.53 0.39 21.45
C THR A 420 13.16 -0.06 20.99
N ALA A 421 13.12 -0.70 19.82
CA ALA A 421 11.95 -1.42 19.35
C ALA A 421 12.38 -2.72 18.66
N ARG A 422 11.55 -3.75 18.76
CA ARG A 422 11.82 -5.06 18.16
C ARG A 422 10.57 -5.62 17.49
N MET A 423 10.76 -6.16 16.29
CA MET A 423 9.75 -6.90 15.54
C MET A 423 10.34 -8.24 15.13
N ILE A 424 9.54 -9.30 15.24
CA ILE A 424 9.93 -10.66 14.82
C ILE A 424 8.70 -11.29 14.18
N ASP A 425 8.91 -11.94 13.05
CA ASP A 425 7.90 -12.77 12.42
C ASP A 425 8.49 -13.99 11.73
N VAL A 426 7.67 -15.04 11.62
CA VAL A 426 8.00 -16.32 11.01
C VAL A 426 6.86 -16.68 10.03
N ARG A 427 7.21 -16.92 8.78
CA ARG A 427 6.29 -17.29 7.72
C ARG A 427 6.79 -18.55 7.00
N GLY A 428 6.25 -19.70 7.39
CA GLY A 428 6.83 -21.00 6.95
C GLY A 428 8.28 -21.12 7.42
N ASP A 429 9.19 -21.37 6.48
CA ASP A 429 10.64 -21.47 6.76
C ASP A 429 11.34 -20.09 6.77
N ASP A 430 10.64 -19.04 6.36
CA ASP A 430 11.16 -17.68 6.35
C ASP A 430 11.05 -17.04 7.73
N THR A 431 12.08 -16.32 8.12
CA THR A 431 12.12 -15.59 9.39
C THR A 431 12.68 -14.21 9.19
N LEU A 432 12.15 -13.23 9.91
CA LEU A 432 12.70 -11.87 9.92
C LEU A 432 12.65 -11.30 11.33
N ARG A 433 13.78 -10.75 11.75
CA ARG A 433 13.94 -10.00 12.99
C ARG A 433 14.49 -8.63 12.67
N VAL A 434 13.82 -7.61 13.14
CA VAL A 434 14.24 -6.20 13.06
C VAL A 434 14.40 -5.67 14.48
N GLU A 435 15.54 -5.06 14.74
CA GLU A 435 15.86 -4.36 15.98
C GLU A 435 16.19 -2.90 15.66
N LEU A 436 15.55 -1.99 16.37
CA LEU A 436 15.73 -0.55 16.23
C LEU A 436 16.35 -0.01 17.54
N GLN A 437 17.37 0.81 17.38
CA GLN A 437 17.97 1.60 18.46
C GLN A 437 17.68 3.08 18.17
N VAL A 438 16.92 3.72 19.02
CA VAL A 438 16.59 5.14 18.86
C VAL A 438 17.76 6.01 19.30
N ASP A 439 18.35 6.74 18.36
CA ASP A 439 19.46 7.66 18.65
C ASP A 439 18.93 9.02 19.11
N ASP A 440 17.86 9.52 18.47
CA ASP A 440 17.22 10.78 18.79
C ASP A 440 15.70 10.73 18.57
N ALA A 441 14.96 11.58 19.30
CA ALA A 441 13.51 11.64 19.20
C ALA A 441 13.04 13.09 19.41
N ILE A 442 12.04 13.48 18.61
CA ILE A 442 11.31 14.75 18.76
C ILE A 442 9.82 14.46 18.89
N GLY A 443 9.11 15.34 19.58
CA GLY A 443 7.67 15.15 19.82
C GLY A 443 6.85 16.37 19.40
N THR A 444 5.64 16.13 18.94
CA THR A 444 4.63 17.14 18.63
C THR A 444 3.38 16.87 19.45
N ASP A 445 2.87 17.89 20.15
CA ASP A 445 1.61 17.82 20.88
C ASP A 445 0.44 18.08 19.93
N MET A 446 -0.26 17.04 19.55
CA MET A 446 -1.35 17.08 18.56
C MET A 446 -2.62 17.77 19.09
N ARG A 447 -2.75 17.99 20.39
CA ARG A 447 -3.91 18.69 20.97
C ARG A 447 -4.00 20.14 20.54
N ARG A 448 -2.87 20.81 20.31
CA ARG A 448 -2.83 22.23 19.92
C ARG A 448 -3.34 22.51 18.51
N GLY A 449 -3.31 21.54 17.62
CA GLY A 449 -3.88 21.65 16.26
C GLY A 449 -5.41 21.59 16.24
N ASN A 450 -6.01 20.93 17.24
CA ASN A 450 -7.46 20.70 17.32
C ASN A 450 -8.25 21.86 17.98
N GLU A 451 -7.58 22.85 18.57
CA GLU A 451 -8.26 23.99 19.22
C GLU A 451 -9.02 24.90 18.24
N ARG A 452 -8.72 24.82 16.92
CA ARG A 452 -9.43 25.58 15.87
C ARG A 452 -10.64 24.87 15.26
N GLY A 453 -10.88 23.58 15.55
CA GLY A 453 -11.86 22.72 14.89
C GLY A 453 -12.86 21.99 15.78
N GLY A 454 -13.26 22.54 16.93
CA GLY A 454 -14.33 21.94 17.76
C GLY A 454 -13.84 20.86 18.72
N ARG A 455 -14.69 20.47 19.68
CA ARG A 455 -14.43 19.49 20.73
C ARG A 455 -13.95 18.15 20.17
N GLY A 456 -12.64 18.00 19.95
CA GLY A 456 -12.03 16.75 19.58
C GLY A 456 -12.19 15.72 20.70
N ALA A 457 -12.52 14.48 20.34
CA ALA A 457 -12.42 13.37 21.27
C ALA A 457 -11.02 13.35 21.91
N ALA A 458 -10.94 13.09 23.20
CA ALA A 458 -9.67 13.03 23.92
C ALA A 458 -8.81 11.94 23.28
N MET A 459 -7.73 12.30 22.60
CA MET A 459 -6.79 11.34 22.04
C MET A 459 -6.12 10.57 23.19
N ALA A 460 -6.18 9.25 23.16
CA ALA A 460 -5.53 8.40 24.14
C ALA A 460 -4.00 8.62 24.15
N HIS A 461 -3.43 8.92 22.98
CA HIS A 461 -2.00 9.15 22.76
C HIS A 461 -1.80 10.47 22.01
N PRO A 462 -1.74 11.61 22.71
CA PRO A 462 -1.76 12.93 22.07
C PRO A 462 -0.40 13.42 21.58
N TYR A 463 0.67 12.68 21.80
CA TYR A 463 2.01 13.08 21.39
C TYR A 463 2.48 12.24 20.20
N PHE A 464 2.63 12.88 19.07
CA PHE A 464 3.27 12.30 17.90
C PHE A 464 4.78 12.35 18.06
N ILE A 465 5.45 11.23 17.98
CA ILE A 465 6.88 11.05 18.22
C ILE A 465 7.56 10.63 16.93
N GLN A 466 8.48 11.43 16.45
CA GLN A 466 9.36 11.11 15.32
C GLN A 466 10.75 10.79 15.86
N MET A 467 11.30 9.67 15.42
CA MET A 467 12.55 9.12 15.92
C MET A 467 13.52 8.88 14.77
N LYS A 468 14.78 9.21 14.98
CA LYS A 468 15.90 8.80 14.13
C LYS A 468 16.69 7.73 14.88
N GLY A 469 17.11 6.69 14.18
CA GLY A 469 17.85 5.64 14.84
C GLY A 469 18.59 4.70 13.89
N SER A 470 19.34 3.79 14.50
CA SER A 470 19.98 2.68 13.81
C SER A 470 19.03 1.47 13.78
N ALA A 471 19.18 0.68 12.73
CA ALA A 471 18.41 -0.54 12.53
C ALA A 471 19.34 -1.72 12.25
N ARG A 472 19.00 -2.87 12.80
CA ARG A 472 19.61 -4.16 12.49
C ARG A 472 18.53 -5.13 12.02
N LEU A 473 18.82 -5.81 10.92
CA LEU A 473 17.95 -6.80 10.30
C LEU A 473 18.70 -8.14 10.25
N THR A 474 18.05 -9.22 10.66
CA THR A 474 18.56 -10.58 10.55
C THR A 474 17.41 -11.54 10.25
N GLY A 475 17.69 -12.60 9.51
CA GLY A 475 16.66 -13.60 9.20
C GLY A 475 17.11 -14.63 8.18
N ARG A 476 16.12 -15.32 7.62
CA ARG A 476 16.26 -16.28 6.53
C ARG A 476 15.09 -16.11 5.58
N ILE A 477 15.33 -16.02 4.29
CA ILE A 477 14.29 -15.88 3.27
C ILE A 477 14.65 -16.76 2.07
N GLY A 478 13.72 -17.64 1.67
CA GLY A 478 13.93 -18.59 0.59
C GLY A 478 15.13 -19.53 0.86
N GLY A 479 15.30 -19.94 2.10
CA GLY A 479 16.41 -20.81 2.51
C GLY A 479 17.76 -20.10 2.72
N HIS A 480 17.88 -18.80 2.38
CA HIS A 480 19.12 -18.04 2.46
C HIS A 480 19.15 -17.12 3.69
N PRO A 481 20.27 -17.09 4.45
CA PRO A 481 20.41 -16.14 5.55
C PRO A 481 20.51 -14.71 5.00
N ILE A 482 19.88 -13.77 5.70
CA ILE A 482 19.96 -12.36 5.42
C ILE A 482 20.38 -11.59 6.67
N SER A 483 21.15 -10.53 6.48
CA SER A 483 21.51 -9.62 7.56
C SER A 483 21.88 -8.26 7.01
N GLY A 484 21.66 -7.23 7.81
CA GLY A 484 22.02 -5.85 7.46
C GLY A 484 21.95 -4.94 8.67
N ALA A 485 22.66 -3.82 8.58
CA ALA A 485 22.60 -2.75 9.57
C ALA A 485 22.66 -1.40 8.89
N GLY A 486 22.00 -0.41 9.48
CA GLY A 486 21.94 0.93 8.91
C GLY A 486 21.16 1.91 9.77
N ALA A 487 20.46 2.83 9.15
CA ALA A 487 19.70 3.88 9.82
C ALA A 487 18.40 4.20 9.13
N GLY A 488 17.48 4.84 9.88
CA GLY A 488 16.21 5.26 9.36
C GLY A 488 15.43 6.12 10.32
N PHE A 489 14.16 6.35 9.97
CA PHE A 489 13.22 7.14 10.74
C PHE A 489 12.00 6.29 11.12
N PHE A 490 11.49 6.56 12.31
CA PHE A 490 10.43 5.79 12.94
C PHE A 490 9.44 6.74 13.61
N GLU A 491 8.18 6.37 13.64
CA GLU A 491 7.10 7.18 14.17
C GLU A 491 6.19 6.35 15.07
N THR A 492 5.68 6.98 16.12
CA THR A 492 4.71 6.37 17.03
C THR A 492 3.97 7.47 17.79
N TYR A 493 2.94 7.10 18.54
CA TYR A 493 2.20 7.99 19.42
C TYR A 493 2.38 7.61 20.90
N ARG A 494 2.35 8.63 21.79
CA ARG A 494 2.45 8.46 23.25
C ARG A 494 1.43 9.35 23.98
#